data_db5df57ed35a9e288feebfae8d07b22d
#
_entry.id   db5df57ed35a9e288feebfae8d07b22d
#
_cell.length_a   1.000
_cell.length_b   1.000
_cell.length_c   1.000
_cell.angle_alpha   90.00
_cell.angle_beta   90.00
_cell.angle_gamma   90.00
#
_symmetry.space_group_name_H-M   'P 1'
#
loop_
_entity.id
_entity.type
_entity.pdbx_description
1 polymer ?
#
loop_
_entity_poly.entity_id
_entity_poly.type
_entity_poly.pdbx_seq_one_letter_code
_entity_poly.pdbx_strand_id
1 'polypeptide(L)'
;PDAITYACSLKACGNIGAIDKGRKIHLEIDRNGLLSKHNLTLGCALINMYSKCGSLADAQIVFTKLRIRDVIAWDALMTGYAQMGKLKDVLYIFKKMNADGHRPSVISFVSLLNACSHACSHVGLVEAGTIAFNAMSTFYFITPTMEHYTCMIDLLGRAGQLDHALMAIEDKFPFHPDNVTWSTMLSACRKWGNVDLGKHAFQHVLQLNDKEDGAYTCMCNIYIDAKGSQCKHVEEAHLYRL
;
A
#
# COMPACT_ATOMS: atom_id res chain seq x y z
N PRO A 1 -3.06 24.86 21.07
CA PRO A 1 -3.55 23.55 20.58
C PRO A 1 -2.92 22.42 21.38
N ASP A 2 -3.67 21.36 21.66
CA ASP A 2 -3.18 20.15 22.30
C ASP A 2 -2.56 19.17 21.26
N ALA A 3 -1.98 18.08 21.75
CA ALA A 3 -1.34 17.09 20.89
C ALA A 3 -2.31 16.46 19.88
N ILE A 4 -3.57 16.29 20.26
CA ILE A 4 -4.60 15.71 19.38
C ILE A 4 -4.93 16.68 18.24
N THR A 5 -5.10 17.95 18.54
CA THR A 5 -5.35 19.00 17.54
C THR A 5 -4.21 19.09 16.52
N TYR A 6 -2.96 19.05 16.98
CA TYR A 6 -1.80 19.03 16.07
C TYR A 6 -1.77 17.75 15.22
N ALA A 7 -2.02 16.58 15.81
CA ALA A 7 -2.03 15.33 15.05
C ALA A 7 -3.12 15.31 13.96
N CYS A 8 -4.33 15.80 14.26
CA CYS A 8 -5.42 15.93 13.29
C CYS A 8 -5.05 16.92 12.16
N SER A 9 -4.45 18.06 12.52
CA SER A 9 -4.02 19.07 11.55
C SER A 9 -2.91 18.56 10.63
N LEU A 10 -1.94 17.82 11.18
CA LEU A 10 -0.88 17.16 10.41
C LEU A 10 -1.45 16.09 9.46
N LYS A 11 -2.41 15.28 9.93
CA LYS A 11 -3.10 14.29 9.09
C LYS A 11 -3.81 14.96 7.92
N ALA A 12 -4.49 16.08 8.16
CA ALA A 12 -5.13 16.86 7.10
C ALA A 12 -4.09 17.40 6.10
N CYS A 13 -2.99 17.98 6.57
CA CYS A 13 -1.90 18.47 5.72
C CYS A 13 -1.32 17.36 4.83
N GLY A 14 -1.08 16.17 5.40
CA GLY A 14 -0.59 15.01 4.64
C GLY A 14 -1.57 14.56 3.57
N ASN A 15 -2.86 14.55 3.86
CA ASN A 15 -3.88 14.09 2.92
C ASN A 15 -4.04 15.02 1.69
N ILE A 16 -3.82 16.32 1.86
CA ILE A 16 -3.93 17.31 0.77
C ILE A 16 -2.56 17.75 0.21
N GLY A 17 -1.46 17.13 0.66
CA GLY A 17 -0.11 17.48 0.20
C GLY A 17 0.39 18.88 0.64
N ALA A 18 -0.19 19.48 1.69
CA ALA A 18 0.12 20.84 2.15
C ALA A 18 1.38 20.89 3.02
N ILE A 19 2.55 20.60 2.43
CA ILE A 19 3.84 20.49 3.13
C ILE A 19 4.22 21.76 3.89
N ASP A 20 3.98 22.94 3.34
CA ASP A 20 4.36 24.21 3.98
C ASP A 20 3.56 24.48 5.26
N LYS A 21 2.26 24.12 5.25
CA LYS A 21 1.43 24.17 6.47
C LYS A 21 1.91 23.13 7.48
N GLY A 22 2.25 21.93 7.03
CA GLY A 22 2.81 20.88 7.87
C GLY A 22 4.12 21.31 8.55
N ARG A 23 5.03 21.98 7.81
CA ARG A 23 6.27 22.53 8.36
C ARG A 23 6.03 23.60 9.42
N LYS A 24 5.05 24.50 9.21
CA LYS A 24 4.69 25.50 10.21
C LYS A 24 4.20 24.85 11.50
N ILE A 25 3.34 23.85 11.41
CA ILE A 25 2.86 23.09 12.56
C ILE A 25 4.03 22.37 13.26
N HIS A 26 4.95 21.76 12.50
CA HIS A 26 6.15 21.14 13.09
C HIS A 26 6.98 22.12 13.89
N LEU A 27 7.23 23.34 13.37
CA LEU A 27 7.95 24.39 14.08
C LEU A 27 7.25 24.82 15.37
N GLU A 28 5.91 24.87 15.40
CA GLU A 28 5.15 25.17 16.62
C GLU A 28 5.28 24.04 17.65
N ILE A 29 5.21 22.78 17.20
CA ILE A 29 5.41 21.59 18.05
C ILE A 29 6.81 21.61 18.69
N ASP A 30 7.84 21.94 17.91
CA ASP A 30 9.24 22.06 18.37
C ASP A 30 9.40 23.22 19.37
N ARG A 31 8.85 24.42 19.09
CA ARG A 31 8.87 25.57 19.99
C ARG A 31 8.22 25.28 21.34
N ASN A 32 7.13 24.52 21.31
CA ASN A 32 6.40 24.14 22.53
C ASN A 32 7.04 22.94 23.25
N GLY A 33 8.13 22.37 22.73
CA GLY A 33 8.82 21.22 23.29
C GLY A 33 7.99 19.95 23.37
N LEU A 34 6.96 19.83 22.53
CA LEU A 34 6.00 18.71 22.59
C LEU A 34 6.59 17.38 22.11
N LEU A 35 7.58 17.42 21.22
CA LEU A 35 8.31 16.21 20.79
C LEU A 35 9.23 15.67 21.89
N SER A 36 9.76 16.55 22.77
CA SER A 36 10.67 16.16 23.83
C SER A 36 9.97 15.46 25.02
N LYS A 37 8.64 15.55 25.12
CA LYS A 37 7.82 15.05 26.22
C LYS A 37 7.24 13.66 25.96
N HIS A 38 7.98 12.77 25.29
CA HIS A 38 7.53 11.39 25.01
C HIS A 38 6.23 11.29 24.17
N ASN A 39 5.94 12.29 23.35
CA ASN A 39 4.72 12.30 22.54
C ASN A 39 4.94 11.58 21.20
N LEU A 40 5.02 10.25 21.27
CA LEU A 40 5.16 9.38 20.09
C LEU A 40 4.07 9.61 19.05
N THR A 41 2.85 9.92 19.48
CA THR A 41 1.71 10.20 18.59
C THR A 41 2.01 11.37 17.65
N LEU A 42 2.60 12.46 18.17
CA LEU A 42 2.98 13.60 17.33
C LEU A 42 4.16 13.27 16.41
N GLY A 43 5.12 12.50 16.91
CA GLY A 43 6.24 12.04 16.09
C GLY A 43 5.76 11.19 14.90
N CYS A 44 4.90 10.22 15.14
CA CYS A 44 4.28 9.41 14.09
C CYS A 44 3.42 10.24 13.13
N ALA A 45 2.65 11.21 13.64
CA ALA A 45 1.85 12.10 12.81
C ALA A 45 2.72 12.97 11.87
N LEU A 46 3.86 13.46 12.35
CA LEU A 46 4.84 14.20 11.55
C LEU A 46 5.49 13.31 10.49
N ILE A 47 5.93 12.10 10.86
CA ILE A 47 6.50 11.13 9.91
C ILE A 47 5.49 10.84 8.81
N ASN A 48 4.25 10.54 9.16
CA ASN A 48 3.18 10.27 8.19
C ASN A 48 2.88 11.48 7.30
N MET A 49 2.82 12.70 7.86
CA MET A 49 2.58 13.91 7.10
C MET A 49 3.70 14.16 6.08
N TYR A 50 4.96 14.10 6.50
CA TYR A 50 6.10 14.30 5.60
C TYR A 50 6.17 13.22 4.52
N SER A 51 5.93 11.96 4.88
CA SER A 51 5.91 10.84 3.93
C SER A 51 4.84 11.03 2.86
N LYS A 52 3.61 11.38 3.25
CA LYS A 52 2.51 11.65 2.30
C LYS A 52 2.77 12.87 1.41
N CYS A 53 3.50 13.86 1.92
CA CYS A 53 3.94 15.02 1.12
C CYS A 53 5.19 14.72 0.27
N GLY A 54 5.72 13.50 0.26
CA GLY A 54 6.89 13.10 -0.52
C GLY A 54 8.23 13.51 0.09
N SER A 55 8.26 14.09 1.29
CA SER A 55 9.49 14.55 1.95
C SER A 55 10.05 13.50 2.91
N LEU A 56 10.58 12.40 2.35
CA LEU A 56 11.13 11.28 3.14
C LEU A 56 12.35 11.68 3.99
N ALA A 57 13.13 12.66 3.53
CA ALA A 57 14.26 13.19 4.29
C ALA A 57 13.79 13.85 5.60
N ASP A 58 12.75 14.69 5.54
CA ASP A 58 12.18 15.31 6.74
C ASP A 58 11.55 14.26 7.67
N ALA A 59 10.87 13.25 7.11
CA ALA A 59 10.34 12.11 7.89
C ALA A 59 11.45 11.37 8.63
N GLN A 60 12.58 11.10 7.96
CA GLN A 60 13.75 10.46 8.56
C GLN A 60 14.39 11.33 9.67
N ILE A 61 14.46 12.65 9.47
CA ILE A 61 14.97 13.58 10.50
C ILE A 61 14.08 13.54 11.74
N VAL A 62 12.75 13.58 11.57
CA VAL A 62 11.82 13.45 12.70
C VAL A 62 12.03 12.12 13.43
N PHE A 63 12.10 11.01 12.70
CA PHE A 63 12.31 9.69 13.27
C PHE A 63 13.63 9.61 14.07
N THR A 64 14.72 10.20 13.58
CA THR A 64 16.00 10.18 14.27
C THR A 64 16.01 11.03 15.55
N LYS A 65 15.20 12.09 15.59
CA LYS A 65 15.03 12.95 16.77
C LYS A 65 14.16 12.31 17.87
N LEU A 66 13.37 11.29 17.56
CA LEU A 66 12.58 10.58 18.57
C LEU A 66 13.50 9.89 19.59
N ARG A 67 13.32 10.20 20.87
CA ARG A 67 14.06 9.57 21.96
C ARG A 67 13.71 8.10 22.15
N ILE A 68 12.43 7.78 21.99
CA ILE A 68 11.88 6.43 22.04
C ILE A 68 11.32 6.12 20.66
N ARG A 69 11.71 5.00 20.10
CA ARG A 69 11.21 4.50 18.83
C ARG A 69 10.50 3.19 19.11
N ASP A 70 9.20 3.22 19.14
CA ASP A 70 8.39 2.00 19.23
C ASP A 70 8.11 1.41 17.86
N VAL A 71 7.44 0.28 17.81
CA VAL A 71 7.03 -0.41 16.57
C VAL A 71 6.22 0.51 15.68
N ILE A 72 5.38 1.39 16.25
CA ILE A 72 4.51 2.31 15.49
C ILE A 72 5.34 3.35 14.74
N ALA A 73 6.40 3.87 15.36
CA ALA A 73 7.29 4.83 14.70
C ALA A 73 8.08 4.18 13.55
N TRP A 74 8.55 2.95 13.74
CA TRP A 74 9.20 2.16 12.69
C TRP A 74 8.24 1.88 11.52
N ASP A 75 7.02 1.45 11.81
CA ASP A 75 5.98 1.18 10.81
C ASP A 75 5.59 2.44 10.03
N ALA A 76 5.46 3.58 10.70
CA ALA A 76 5.16 4.85 10.04
C ALA A 76 6.24 5.23 9.03
N LEU A 77 7.52 5.06 9.40
CA LEU A 77 8.64 5.34 8.51
C LEU A 77 8.68 4.34 7.34
N MET A 78 8.56 3.04 7.62
CA MET A 78 8.52 2.00 6.59
C MET A 78 7.39 2.22 5.59
N THR A 79 6.19 2.53 6.07
CA THR A 79 5.02 2.80 5.22
C THR A 79 5.29 3.98 4.28
N GLY A 80 5.91 5.04 4.78
CA GLY A 80 6.29 6.20 3.96
C GLY A 80 7.24 5.84 2.83
N TYR A 81 8.30 5.10 3.12
CA TYR A 81 9.25 4.65 2.10
C TYR A 81 8.62 3.65 1.12
N ALA A 82 7.74 2.75 1.60
CA ALA A 82 7.03 1.79 0.77
C ALA A 82 6.10 2.47 -0.25
N GLN A 83 5.33 3.48 0.17
CA GLN A 83 4.45 4.26 -0.71
C GLN A 83 5.20 4.96 -1.85
N MET A 84 6.47 5.30 -1.62
CA MET A 84 7.35 5.91 -2.62
C MET A 84 8.16 4.88 -3.42
N GLY A 85 7.87 3.58 -3.29
CA GLY A 85 8.55 2.51 -4.01
C GLY A 85 10.04 2.33 -3.64
N LYS A 86 10.45 2.79 -2.46
CA LYS A 86 11.85 2.76 -2.01
C LYS A 86 12.19 1.44 -1.30
N LEU A 87 12.13 0.32 -2.03
CA LEU A 87 12.33 -1.03 -1.47
C LEU A 87 13.65 -1.19 -0.70
N LYS A 88 14.77 -0.66 -1.23
CA LYS A 88 16.08 -0.77 -0.56
C LYS A 88 16.06 -0.13 0.83
N ASP A 89 15.41 1.02 0.95
CA ASP A 89 15.28 1.73 2.22
C ASP A 89 14.34 0.99 3.17
N VAL A 90 13.22 0.46 2.68
CA VAL A 90 12.30 -0.37 3.47
C VAL A 90 13.01 -1.59 4.04
N LEU A 91 13.78 -2.32 3.25
CA LEU A 91 14.57 -3.46 3.69
C LEU A 91 15.62 -3.06 4.73
N TYR A 92 16.28 -1.92 4.55
CA TYR A 92 17.24 -1.40 5.52
C TYR A 92 16.56 -1.06 6.85
N ILE A 93 15.40 -0.36 6.80
CA ILE A 93 14.64 0.01 8.00
C ILE A 93 14.14 -1.24 8.72
N PHE A 94 13.62 -2.24 7.98
CA PHE A 94 13.15 -3.52 8.53
C PHE A 94 14.29 -4.27 9.26
N LYS A 95 15.49 -4.36 8.65
CA LYS A 95 16.65 -4.98 9.27
C LYS A 95 17.08 -4.22 10.52
N LYS A 96 17.09 -2.89 10.47
CA LYS A 96 17.48 -2.05 11.59
C LYS A 96 16.49 -2.15 12.75
N MET A 97 15.18 -2.18 12.47
CA MET A 97 14.14 -2.43 13.47
C MET A 97 14.38 -3.73 14.24
N ASN A 98 14.69 -4.82 13.53
CA ASN A 98 15.01 -6.10 14.15
C ASN A 98 16.33 -6.03 14.97
N ALA A 99 17.36 -5.37 14.45
CA ALA A 99 18.65 -5.22 15.12
C ALA A 99 18.53 -4.39 16.42
N ASP A 100 17.62 -3.40 16.44
CA ASP A 100 17.32 -2.59 17.62
C ASP A 100 16.36 -3.33 18.61
N GLY A 101 16.07 -4.63 18.36
CA GLY A 101 15.29 -5.49 19.25
C GLY A 101 13.76 -5.32 19.13
N HIS A 102 13.28 -4.61 18.14
CA HIS A 102 11.84 -4.46 17.90
C HIS A 102 11.32 -5.56 16.97
N ARG A 103 10.29 -6.29 17.40
CA ARG A 103 9.62 -7.28 16.55
C ARG A 103 8.77 -6.57 15.50
N PRO A 104 8.92 -6.94 14.20
CA PRO A 104 8.03 -6.45 13.16
C PRO A 104 6.56 -6.76 13.45
N SER A 105 5.70 -5.84 13.06
CA SER A 105 4.24 -5.95 13.19
C SER A 105 3.59 -6.42 11.89
N VAL A 106 2.27 -6.60 11.93
CA VAL A 106 1.41 -6.74 10.74
C VAL A 106 1.70 -5.63 9.72
N ILE A 107 1.77 -4.37 10.17
CA ILE A 107 2.00 -3.20 9.31
C ILE A 107 3.41 -3.19 8.70
N SER A 108 4.42 -3.66 9.44
CA SER A 108 5.78 -3.81 8.91
C SER A 108 5.81 -4.72 7.69
N PHE A 109 5.07 -5.85 7.73
CA PHE A 109 5.00 -6.78 6.60
C PHE A 109 4.14 -6.26 5.45
N VAL A 110 3.03 -5.59 5.71
CA VAL A 110 2.26 -4.88 4.65
C VAL A 110 3.16 -3.88 3.94
N SER A 111 3.94 -3.08 4.68
CA SER A 111 4.87 -2.10 4.10
C SER A 111 5.95 -2.77 3.25
N LEU A 112 6.51 -3.90 3.73
CA LEU A 112 7.52 -4.65 2.99
C LEU A 112 6.98 -5.24 1.70
N LEU A 113 5.80 -5.88 1.74
CA LEU A 113 5.14 -6.46 0.57
C LEU A 113 4.73 -5.40 -0.44
N ASN A 114 4.19 -4.26 0.01
CA ASN A 114 3.89 -3.11 -0.85
C ASN A 114 5.14 -2.57 -1.53
N ALA A 115 6.25 -2.46 -0.80
CA ALA A 115 7.51 -2.01 -1.40
C ALA A 115 8.02 -3.00 -2.47
N CYS A 116 7.89 -4.30 -2.26
CA CYS A 116 8.21 -5.32 -3.25
C CYS A 116 7.31 -5.18 -4.48
N SER A 117 6.00 -4.98 -4.29
CA SER A 117 5.04 -4.81 -5.37
C SER A 117 5.33 -3.54 -6.19
N HIS A 118 5.54 -2.39 -5.55
CA HIS A 118 5.84 -1.13 -6.24
C HIS A 118 7.18 -1.15 -6.98
N ALA A 119 8.17 -1.88 -6.48
CA ALA A 119 9.46 -2.04 -7.14
C ALA A 119 9.44 -3.12 -8.23
N CYS A 120 8.33 -3.88 -8.35
CA CYS A 120 8.24 -5.05 -9.21
C CYS A 120 8.27 -4.67 -10.69
N SER A 121 9.46 -4.70 -11.27
CA SER A 121 9.68 -4.77 -12.71
C SER A 121 10.36 -6.09 -13.12
N HIS A 122 10.72 -6.98 -12.16
CA HIS A 122 11.49 -8.19 -12.39
C HIS A 122 11.02 -9.35 -11.51
N VAL A 123 11.13 -10.57 -12.05
CA VAL A 123 10.75 -11.85 -11.41
C VAL A 123 11.38 -12.07 -10.02
N GLY A 124 12.61 -11.61 -9.80
CA GLY A 124 13.30 -11.76 -8.51
C GLY A 124 12.63 -11.07 -7.32
N LEU A 125 11.75 -10.10 -7.56
CA LEU A 125 11.03 -9.43 -6.49
C LEU A 125 9.79 -10.20 -6.04
N VAL A 126 9.23 -11.05 -6.90
CA VAL A 126 8.16 -11.98 -6.53
C VAL A 126 8.69 -13.00 -5.53
N GLU A 127 9.89 -13.54 -5.76
CA GLU A 127 10.54 -14.44 -4.80
C GLU A 127 10.78 -13.76 -3.46
N ALA A 128 11.32 -12.54 -3.47
CA ALA A 128 11.58 -11.78 -2.24
C ALA A 128 10.28 -11.52 -1.45
N GLY A 129 9.20 -11.15 -2.14
CA GLY A 129 7.89 -10.97 -1.52
C GLY A 129 7.32 -12.27 -0.97
N THR A 130 7.45 -13.37 -1.70
CA THR A 130 7.00 -14.70 -1.27
C THR A 130 7.79 -15.18 -0.02
N ILE A 131 9.11 -14.97 0.00
CA ILE A 131 9.94 -15.26 1.17
C ILE A 131 9.48 -14.44 2.37
N ALA A 132 9.24 -13.14 2.18
CA ALA A 132 8.77 -12.25 3.25
C ALA A 132 7.40 -12.68 3.78
N PHE A 133 6.45 -13.01 2.89
CA PHE A 133 5.13 -13.48 3.25
C PHE A 133 5.18 -14.80 4.05
N ASN A 134 5.98 -15.76 3.61
CA ASN A 134 6.14 -17.03 4.32
C ASN A 134 6.85 -16.83 5.68
N ALA A 135 7.88 -15.98 5.73
CA ALA A 135 8.61 -15.68 6.96
C ALA A 135 7.71 -15.08 8.05
N MET A 136 6.70 -14.33 7.66
CA MET A 136 5.70 -13.74 8.54
C MET A 136 5.06 -14.80 9.46
N SER A 137 4.62 -15.92 8.88
CA SER A 137 4.00 -17.01 9.65
C SER A 137 5.03 -17.91 10.32
N THR A 138 6.14 -18.24 9.66
CA THR A 138 7.10 -19.26 10.12
C THR A 138 8.07 -18.73 11.17
N PHE A 139 8.57 -17.51 11.03
CA PHE A 139 9.58 -16.94 11.92
C PHE A 139 9.02 -15.91 12.91
N TYR A 140 8.04 -15.14 12.45
CA TYR A 140 7.49 -14.05 13.28
C TYR A 140 6.17 -14.43 13.96
N PHE A 141 5.57 -15.56 13.60
CA PHE A 141 4.30 -16.06 14.14
C PHE A 141 3.16 -15.04 14.01
N ILE A 142 3.17 -14.31 12.89
CA ILE A 142 2.14 -13.34 12.54
C ILE A 142 1.20 -14.00 11.52
N THR A 143 -0.08 -14.06 11.83
CA THR A 143 -1.10 -14.56 10.90
C THR A 143 -1.33 -13.54 9.79
N PRO A 144 -1.20 -13.94 8.50
CA PRO A 144 -1.48 -13.05 7.39
C PRO A 144 -2.94 -12.57 7.40
N THR A 145 -3.13 -11.28 7.17
CA THR A 145 -4.45 -10.66 7.02
C THR A 145 -4.81 -10.50 5.54
N MET A 146 -6.05 -10.11 5.26
CA MET A 146 -6.53 -9.77 3.91
C MET A 146 -5.56 -8.83 3.18
N GLU A 147 -5.07 -7.79 3.87
CA GLU A 147 -4.14 -6.81 3.29
C GLU A 147 -2.84 -7.45 2.78
N HIS A 148 -2.28 -8.43 3.50
CA HIS A 148 -1.07 -9.13 3.06
C HIS A 148 -1.32 -9.96 1.80
N TYR A 149 -2.45 -10.65 1.74
CA TYR A 149 -2.84 -11.40 0.54
C TYR A 149 -3.07 -10.46 -0.64
N THR A 150 -3.75 -9.33 -0.44
CA THR A 150 -3.95 -8.32 -1.49
C THR A 150 -2.63 -7.74 -2.00
N CYS A 151 -1.64 -7.51 -1.10
CA CYS A 151 -0.30 -7.11 -1.51
C CYS A 151 0.39 -8.19 -2.37
N MET A 152 0.20 -9.47 -2.06
CA MET A 152 0.73 -10.57 -2.87
C MET A 152 0.05 -10.66 -4.24
N ILE A 153 -1.26 -10.43 -4.31
CA ILE A 153 -1.99 -10.35 -5.59
C ILE A 153 -1.46 -9.19 -6.44
N ASP A 154 -1.27 -8.00 -5.85
CA ASP A 154 -0.70 -6.85 -6.54
C ASP A 154 0.73 -7.15 -7.04
N LEU A 155 1.55 -7.81 -6.22
CA LEU A 155 2.91 -8.21 -6.57
C LEU A 155 2.92 -9.18 -7.77
N LEU A 156 2.13 -10.25 -7.73
CA LEU A 156 1.99 -11.24 -8.79
C LEU A 156 1.41 -10.59 -10.06
N GLY A 157 0.38 -9.78 -9.90
CA GLY A 157 -0.25 -9.05 -10.99
C GLY A 157 0.70 -8.09 -11.70
N ARG A 158 1.49 -7.32 -10.96
CA ARG A 158 2.51 -6.43 -11.56
C ARG A 158 3.62 -7.18 -12.27
N ALA A 159 3.95 -8.39 -11.83
CA ALA A 159 4.93 -9.28 -12.45
C ALA A 159 4.38 -10.04 -13.68
N GLY A 160 3.10 -9.92 -14.00
CA GLY A 160 2.45 -10.63 -15.10
C GLY A 160 2.09 -12.09 -14.80
N GLN A 161 2.21 -12.52 -13.54
CA GLN A 161 1.86 -13.86 -13.10
C GLN A 161 0.37 -13.95 -12.75
N LEU A 162 -0.51 -13.65 -13.73
CA LEU A 162 -1.94 -13.50 -13.52
C LEU A 162 -2.60 -14.80 -13.08
N ASP A 163 -2.18 -15.94 -13.64
CA ASP A 163 -2.73 -17.25 -13.26
C ASP A 163 -2.37 -17.60 -11.81
N HIS A 164 -1.16 -17.31 -11.37
CA HIS A 164 -0.75 -17.49 -9.99
C HIS A 164 -1.51 -16.56 -9.02
N ALA A 165 -1.80 -15.33 -9.47
CA ALA A 165 -2.61 -14.39 -8.70
C ALA A 165 -4.04 -14.91 -8.54
N LEU A 166 -4.66 -15.43 -9.61
CA LEU A 166 -5.99 -16.04 -9.57
C LEU A 166 -6.03 -17.27 -8.66
N MET A 167 -5.10 -18.21 -8.83
CA MET A 167 -4.99 -19.38 -7.96
C MET A 167 -4.79 -18.99 -6.48
N ALA A 168 -4.06 -17.91 -6.22
CA ALA A 168 -3.91 -17.43 -4.86
C ALA A 168 -5.25 -16.92 -4.29
N ILE A 169 -6.08 -16.27 -5.10
CA ILE A 169 -7.42 -15.80 -4.70
C ILE A 169 -8.37 -16.98 -4.46
N GLU A 170 -8.40 -17.96 -5.36
CA GLU A 170 -9.38 -19.05 -5.33
C GLU A 170 -9.02 -20.15 -4.34
N ASP A 171 -7.74 -20.57 -4.29
CA ASP A 171 -7.30 -21.74 -3.56
C ASP A 171 -6.66 -21.45 -2.20
N LYS A 172 -5.98 -20.31 -2.07
CA LYS A 172 -5.12 -20.03 -0.90
C LYS A 172 -5.66 -18.96 0.04
N PHE A 173 -6.68 -18.25 -0.39
CA PHE A 173 -7.27 -17.18 0.41
C PHE A 173 -8.09 -17.78 1.55
N PRO A 174 -7.74 -17.54 2.82
CA PRO A 174 -8.52 -18.06 3.96
C PRO A 174 -9.77 -17.20 4.23
N PHE A 175 -10.02 -16.19 3.42
CA PHE A 175 -11.10 -15.21 3.55
C PHE A 175 -11.90 -15.16 2.25
N HIS A 176 -13.12 -14.64 2.30
CA HIS A 176 -13.82 -14.23 1.07
C HIS A 176 -13.14 -12.98 0.50
N PRO A 177 -12.66 -13.03 -0.76
CA PRO A 177 -12.00 -11.88 -1.38
C PRO A 177 -12.93 -10.67 -1.42
N ASP A 178 -12.42 -9.52 -1.02
CA ASP A 178 -13.16 -8.26 -0.99
C ASP A 178 -13.08 -7.50 -2.33
N ASN A 179 -13.76 -6.37 -2.40
CA ASN A 179 -13.75 -5.50 -3.58
C ASN A 179 -12.34 -5.01 -3.94
N VAL A 180 -11.49 -4.76 -2.93
CA VAL A 180 -10.11 -4.29 -3.15
C VAL A 180 -9.27 -5.37 -3.83
N THR A 181 -9.41 -6.62 -3.41
CA THR A 181 -8.71 -7.77 -3.99
C THR A 181 -9.05 -7.95 -5.47
N TRP A 182 -10.36 -7.98 -5.80
CA TRP A 182 -10.80 -8.15 -7.19
C TRP A 182 -10.48 -6.93 -8.06
N SER A 183 -10.56 -5.71 -7.53
CA SER A 183 -10.15 -4.49 -8.23
C SER A 183 -8.65 -4.46 -8.50
N THR A 184 -7.84 -5.01 -7.59
CA THR A 184 -6.40 -5.18 -7.79
C THR A 184 -6.13 -6.16 -8.94
N MET A 185 -6.83 -7.30 -8.98
CA MET A 185 -6.74 -8.27 -10.06
C MET A 185 -7.16 -7.66 -11.41
N LEU A 186 -8.27 -6.92 -11.43
CA LEU A 186 -8.76 -6.21 -12.62
C LEU A 186 -7.73 -5.20 -13.15
N SER A 187 -7.08 -4.46 -12.26
CA SER A 187 -6.00 -3.51 -12.60
C SER A 187 -4.78 -4.22 -13.20
N ALA A 188 -4.44 -5.42 -12.69
CA ALA A 188 -3.38 -6.24 -13.25
C ALA A 188 -3.74 -6.74 -14.67
N CYS A 189 -4.98 -7.20 -14.86
CA CYS A 189 -5.50 -7.62 -16.18
C CYS A 189 -5.42 -6.49 -17.20
N ARG A 190 -5.72 -5.25 -16.79
CA ARG A 190 -5.55 -4.07 -17.64
C ARG A 190 -4.11 -3.88 -18.08
N LYS A 191 -3.17 -3.95 -17.15
CA LYS A 191 -1.74 -3.77 -17.46
C LYS A 191 -1.23 -4.76 -18.51
N TRP A 192 -1.75 -5.98 -18.50
CA TRP A 192 -1.29 -7.07 -19.36
C TRP A 192 -2.23 -7.38 -20.53
N GLY A 193 -3.32 -6.65 -20.68
CA GLY A 193 -4.30 -6.81 -21.75
C GLY A 193 -5.06 -8.15 -21.71
N ASN A 194 -5.18 -8.77 -20.53
CA ASN A 194 -5.89 -10.03 -20.38
C ASN A 194 -7.39 -9.80 -20.24
N VAL A 195 -8.13 -9.94 -21.36
CA VAL A 195 -9.56 -9.66 -21.44
C VAL A 195 -10.37 -10.69 -20.65
N ASP A 196 -10.08 -11.97 -20.78
CA ASP A 196 -10.91 -13.02 -20.20
C ASP A 196 -10.84 -13.01 -18.67
N LEU A 197 -9.64 -12.90 -18.13
CA LEU A 197 -9.44 -12.78 -16.69
C LEU A 197 -9.96 -11.44 -16.16
N GLY A 198 -9.86 -10.38 -16.99
CA GLY A 198 -10.45 -9.08 -16.70
C GLY A 198 -11.97 -9.14 -16.55
N LYS A 199 -12.68 -9.86 -17.45
CA LYS A 199 -14.12 -10.12 -17.34
C LYS A 199 -14.48 -10.85 -16.06
N HIS A 200 -13.71 -11.90 -15.73
CA HIS A 200 -13.91 -12.68 -14.51
C HIS A 200 -13.79 -11.80 -13.25
N ALA A 201 -12.70 -11.06 -13.13
CA ALA A 201 -12.48 -10.15 -12.00
C ALA A 201 -13.55 -9.04 -11.94
N PHE A 202 -13.96 -8.49 -13.08
CA PHE A 202 -14.99 -7.47 -13.18
C PHE A 202 -16.35 -7.97 -12.67
N GLN A 203 -16.76 -9.20 -13.04
CA GLN A 203 -17.99 -9.81 -12.53
C GLN A 203 -18.01 -9.90 -11.01
N HIS A 204 -16.90 -10.30 -10.39
CA HIS A 204 -16.79 -10.34 -8.94
C HIS A 204 -16.85 -8.96 -8.29
N VAL A 205 -16.22 -7.94 -8.88
CA VAL A 205 -16.33 -6.54 -8.41
C VAL A 205 -17.79 -6.09 -8.41
N LEU A 206 -18.55 -6.36 -9.49
CA LEU A 206 -19.95 -5.97 -9.60
C LEU A 206 -20.86 -6.72 -8.61
N GLN A 207 -20.58 -7.99 -8.33
CA GLN A 207 -21.31 -8.74 -7.32
C GLN A 207 -21.15 -8.17 -5.91
N LEU A 208 -19.98 -7.58 -5.62
CA LEU A 208 -19.68 -6.98 -4.32
C LEU A 208 -20.11 -5.51 -4.24
N ASN A 209 -20.03 -4.77 -5.34
CA ASN A 209 -20.43 -3.37 -5.44
C ASN A 209 -20.82 -3.02 -6.88
N ASP A 210 -22.10 -2.98 -7.18
CA ASP A 210 -22.66 -2.71 -8.50
C ASP A 210 -22.44 -1.26 -9.01
N LYS A 211 -22.06 -0.35 -8.11
CA LYS A 211 -21.86 1.08 -8.40
C LYS A 211 -20.38 1.49 -8.49
N GLU A 212 -19.48 0.54 -8.70
CA GLU A 212 -18.04 0.78 -8.79
C GLU A 212 -17.65 1.38 -10.17
N ASP A 213 -17.80 2.70 -10.34
CA ASP A 213 -17.48 3.40 -11.60
C ASP A 213 -16.03 3.14 -12.07
N GLY A 214 -15.11 2.94 -11.14
CA GLY A 214 -13.71 2.60 -11.44
C GLY A 214 -13.55 1.27 -12.16
N ALA A 215 -14.35 0.28 -11.81
CA ALA A 215 -14.32 -1.05 -12.43
C ALA A 215 -14.80 -1.00 -13.89
N TYR A 216 -15.89 -0.29 -14.16
CA TYR A 216 -16.38 -0.07 -15.54
C TYR A 216 -15.33 0.62 -16.40
N THR A 217 -14.73 1.70 -15.89
CA THR A 217 -13.65 2.43 -16.58
C THR A 217 -12.47 1.52 -16.86
N CYS A 218 -12.07 0.69 -15.89
CA CYS A 218 -10.98 -0.24 -16.05
C CYS A 218 -11.26 -1.29 -17.12
N MET A 219 -12.47 -1.88 -17.12
CA MET A 219 -12.87 -2.88 -18.11
C MET A 219 -12.97 -2.29 -19.53
N CYS A 220 -13.50 -1.08 -19.68
CA CYS A 220 -13.48 -0.36 -20.95
C CYS A 220 -12.06 -0.19 -21.50
N ASN A 221 -11.12 0.22 -20.64
CA ASN A 221 -9.72 0.36 -21.03
C ASN A 221 -9.09 -0.98 -21.46
N ILE A 222 -9.41 -2.09 -20.78
CA ILE A 222 -8.95 -3.44 -21.17
C ILE A 222 -9.40 -3.76 -22.60
N TYR A 223 -10.65 -3.48 -22.93
CA TYR A 223 -11.16 -3.74 -24.28
C TYR A 223 -10.53 -2.84 -25.35
N ILE A 224 -10.33 -1.56 -25.04
CA ILE A 224 -9.68 -0.61 -25.95
C ILE A 224 -8.25 -1.03 -26.24
N ASP A 225 -7.48 -1.35 -25.18
CA ASP A 225 -6.06 -1.74 -25.28
C ASP A 225 -5.92 -3.07 -26.04
N ALA A 226 -6.82 -4.04 -25.83
CA ALA A 226 -6.74 -5.38 -26.45
C ALA A 226 -7.08 -5.36 -27.96
N LYS A 227 -7.87 -4.39 -28.46
CA LYS A 227 -8.38 -4.39 -29.85
C LYS A 227 -7.82 -3.30 -30.75
N GLY A 228 -6.90 -2.48 -30.29
CA GLY A 228 -6.26 -1.46 -31.14
C GLY A 228 -7.25 -0.76 -32.07
N SER A 229 -8.14 0.09 -31.54
CA SER A 229 -9.01 1.00 -32.31
C SER A 229 -10.30 0.44 -32.98
N GLN A 230 -10.83 -0.73 -32.64
CA GLN A 230 -12.16 -1.12 -33.11
C GLN A 230 -13.21 -1.05 -31.99
N CYS A 231 -13.96 0.03 -31.98
CA CYS A 231 -14.99 0.45 -31.02
C CYS A 231 -16.22 -0.46 -30.82
N LYS A 232 -16.22 -1.73 -31.21
CA LYS A 232 -17.43 -2.57 -31.12
C LYS A 232 -17.74 -3.16 -29.76
N HIS A 233 -16.82 -3.16 -28.81
CA HIS A 233 -17.04 -3.73 -27.47
C HIS A 233 -17.21 -2.70 -26.34
N VAL A 234 -17.11 -1.40 -26.64
CA VAL A 234 -17.54 -0.34 -25.71
C VAL A 234 -19.06 -0.42 -25.47
N GLU A 235 -19.82 -0.91 -26.45
CA GLU A 235 -21.27 -1.14 -26.31
C GLU A 235 -21.60 -2.26 -25.30
N GLU A 236 -20.79 -3.32 -25.20
CA GLU A 236 -21.02 -4.38 -24.20
C GLU A 236 -20.80 -3.87 -22.75
N ALA A 237 -19.81 -3.03 -22.51
CA ALA A 237 -19.59 -2.44 -21.18
C ALA A 237 -20.69 -1.42 -20.81
N HIS A 238 -21.32 -0.78 -21.79
CA HIS A 238 -22.49 0.08 -21.57
C HIS A 238 -23.80 -0.70 -21.36
N LEU A 239 -23.91 -1.92 -21.91
CA LEU A 239 -25.08 -2.78 -21.72
C LEU A 239 -25.22 -3.30 -20.27
N TYR A 240 -24.13 -3.36 -19.51
CA TYR A 240 -24.17 -3.68 -18.08
C TYR A 240 -24.59 -2.49 -17.20
N ARG A 241 -24.82 -1.32 -17.78
CA ARG A 241 -25.24 -0.08 -17.08
C ARG A 241 -26.74 0.21 -17.21
N LEU A 242 -27.49 -0.60 -17.97
CA LEU A 242 -28.94 -0.56 -18.15
C LEU A 242 -29.57 -1.80 -17.49
#